data_d25320806c896ea4a1e4fd3958d247a1
#
_entry.id   d25320806c896ea4a1e4fd3958d247a1
#
_cell.length_a   1.000
_cell.length_b   1.000
_cell.length_c   1.000
_cell.angle_alpha   90.00
_cell.angle_beta   90.00
_cell.angle_gamma   90.00
#
_symmetry.space_group_name_H-M   'P 1'
#
loop_
_entity.id
_entity.type
_entity.pdbx_description
1 polymer ?
#
loop_
_entity_poly.entity_id
_entity_poly.type
_entity_poly.pdbx_seq_one_letter_code
_entity_poly.pdbx_strand_id
1 'polypeptide(L)'
;MVNKVYTTEIAILTAAKKIFSFKGKDGATMQEIANEAGINKALLHYYFRSKDLLFEQVFFEEVKKFSPILKNAIAQEVDLYQKINNICEAYILMAIENPFVPVFVIGELNKQPDLFIQKMFDGDLPDFPKLAFQIKQEVEAGNIKPILPQHLIMNMMSMCVFPFLMKPMFIVGMQIDKELFNNLMLQRIKEVPKFIIDSIKI
;
A
#
# COMPACT_ATOMS: atom_id res chain seq x y z
N MET A 1 -30.69 17.97 -3.01
CA MET A 1 -29.40 18.60 -2.66
C MET A 1 -28.35 17.58 -2.21
N VAL A 2 -28.66 16.61 -1.39
CA VAL A 2 -27.71 15.59 -0.88
C VAL A 2 -26.99 14.83 -1.99
N ASN A 3 -27.69 14.40 -3.06
CA ASN A 3 -27.08 13.65 -4.18
C ASN A 3 -26.01 14.44 -4.97
N LYS A 4 -26.17 15.76 -5.13
CA LYS A 4 -25.22 16.60 -5.89
C LYS A 4 -23.93 16.88 -5.11
N VAL A 5 -24.02 17.01 -3.79
CA VAL A 5 -22.88 17.21 -2.89
C VAL A 5 -22.01 15.94 -2.88
N TYR A 6 -22.62 14.78 -2.71
CA TYR A 6 -21.92 13.48 -2.73
C TYR A 6 -21.23 13.21 -4.08
N THR A 7 -21.88 13.54 -5.19
CA THR A 7 -21.29 13.38 -6.53
C THR A 7 -20.07 14.29 -6.73
N THR A 8 -20.10 15.52 -6.22
CA THR A 8 -18.98 16.46 -6.34
C THR A 8 -17.79 16.04 -5.48
N GLU A 9 -18.02 15.57 -4.27
CA GLU A 9 -16.95 15.08 -3.38
C GLU A 9 -16.23 13.87 -3.99
N ILE A 10 -16.97 12.90 -4.52
CA ILE A 10 -16.40 11.74 -5.23
C ILE A 10 -15.58 12.19 -6.44
N ALA A 11 -16.08 13.15 -7.23
CA ALA A 11 -15.34 13.67 -8.37
C ALA A 11 -14.01 14.31 -7.96
N ILE A 12 -14.02 15.07 -6.84
CA ILE A 12 -12.80 15.67 -6.27
C ILE A 12 -11.81 14.58 -5.83
N LEU A 13 -12.26 13.59 -5.06
CA LEU A 13 -11.40 12.51 -4.56
C LEU A 13 -10.80 11.68 -5.70
N THR A 14 -11.60 11.39 -6.74
CA THR A 14 -11.13 10.68 -7.94
C THR A 14 -10.07 11.47 -8.70
N ALA A 15 -10.30 12.77 -8.92
CA ALA A 15 -9.35 13.66 -9.57
C ALA A 15 -8.06 13.81 -8.73
N ALA A 16 -8.21 13.97 -7.42
CA ALA A 16 -7.09 14.08 -6.50
C ALA A 16 -6.24 12.79 -6.49
N LYS A 17 -6.87 11.61 -6.43
CA LYS A 17 -6.16 10.33 -6.53
C LYS A 17 -5.33 10.26 -7.81
N LYS A 18 -5.90 10.59 -8.96
CA LYS A 18 -5.20 10.58 -10.24
C LYS A 18 -3.97 11.51 -10.24
N ILE A 19 -4.13 12.76 -9.77
CA ILE A 19 -3.05 13.74 -9.74
C ILE A 19 -1.97 13.34 -8.74
N PHE A 20 -2.34 12.87 -7.54
CA PHE A 20 -1.38 12.42 -6.52
C PHE A 20 -0.61 11.16 -6.94
N SER A 21 -1.25 10.21 -7.61
CA SER A 21 -0.58 9.02 -8.14
C SER A 21 0.46 9.36 -9.21
N PHE A 22 0.21 10.41 -10.00
CA PHE A 22 1.10 10.81 -11.09
C PHE A 22 2.23 11.74 -10.63
N LYS A 23 1.93 12.73 -9.77
CA LYS A 23 2.85 13.81 -9.37
C LYS A 23 3.38 13.70 -7.94
N GLY A 24 2.83 12.80 -7.13
CA GLY A 24 3.02 12.79 -5.68
C GLY A 24 2.30 13.96 -5.00
N LYS A 25 2.36 13.99 -3.66
CA LYS A 25 1.76 15.08 -2.87
C LYS A 25 2.39 16.44 -3.17
N ASP A 26 3.71 16.49 -3.22
CA ASP A 26 4.43 17.77 -3.33
C ASP A 26 4.30 18.38 -4.73
N GLY A 27 4.35 17.56 -5.79
CA GLY A 27 4.20 18.00 -7.17
C GLY A 27 2.77 18.35 -7.59
N ALA A 28 1.76 17.98 -6.81
CA ALA A 28 0.36 18.27 -7.09
C ALA A 28 -0.04 19.66 -6.59
N THR A 29 -0.93 20.34 -7.32
CA THR A 29 -1.53 21.62 -6.90
C THR A 29 -3.05 21.51 -6.80
N MET A 30 -3.65 22.29 -5.89
CA MET A 30 -5.12 22.39 -5.75
C MET A 30 -5.79 22.87 -7.05
N GLN A 31 -5.10 23.68 -7.86
CA GLN A 31 -5.64 24.16 -9.13
C GLN A 31 -5.73 23.02 -10.16
N GLU A 32 -4.72 22.18 -10.27
CA GLU A 32 -4.75 21.02 -11.17
C GLU A 32 -5.83 20.03 -10.78
N ILE A 33 -6.00 19.77 -9.49
CA ILE A 33 -7.06 18.89 -8.98
C ILE A 33 -8.45 19.47 -9.29
N ALA A 34 -8.65 20.78 -9.09
CA ALA A 34 -9.90 21.44 -9.43
C ALA A 34 -10.22 21.33 -10.94
N ASN A 35 -9.22 21.57 -11.78
CA ASN A 35 -9.36 21.45 -13.24
C ASN A 35 -9.71 20.02 -13.65
N GLU A 36 -9.03 19.02 -13.10
CA GLU A 36 -9.30 17.59 -13.37
C GLU A 36 -10.69 17.17 -12.91
N ALA A 37 -11.17 17.72 -11.76
CA ALA A 37 -12.51 17.47 -11.23
C ALA A 37 -13.62 18.24 -11.95
N GLY A 38 -13.29 19.13 -12.90
CA GLY A 38 -14.26 19.96 -13.62
C GLY A 38 -14.94 21.02 -12.73
N ILE A 39 -14.26 21.50 -11.68
CA ILE A 39 -14.79 22.52 -10.74
C ILE A 39 -13.83 23.70 -10.60
N ASN A 40 -14.31 24.78 -10.01
CA ASN A 40 -13.43 25.89 -9.68
C ASN A 40 -12.67 25.64 -8.34
N LYS A 41 -11.54 26.33 -8.18
CA LYS A 41 -10.68 26.20 -6.99
C LYS A 41 -11.38 26.62 -5.69
N ALA A 42 -12.31 27.57 -5.74
CA ALA A 42 -13.05 28.01 -4.56
C ALA A 42 -13.97 26.89 -4.03
N LEU A 43 -14.64 26.17 -4.93
CA LEU A 43 -15.46 25.02 -4.58
C LEU A 43 -14.60 23.87 -4.02
N LEU A 44 -13.43 23.62 -4.59
CA LEU A 44 -12.50 22.64 -4.04
C LEU A 44 -12.08 23.01 -2.61
N HIS A 45 -11.75 24.30 -2.34
CA HIS A 45 -11.40 24.77 -1.00
C HIS A 45 -12.58 24.73 -0.01
N TYR A 46 -13.80 24.83 -0.49
CA TYR A 46 -14.99 24.65 0.34
C TYR A 46 -15.10 23.20 0.87
N TYR A 47 -14.84 22.18 0.02
CA TYR A 47 -14.85 20.78 0.42
C TYR A 47 -13.60 20.38 1.21
N PHE A 48 -12.44 20.81 0.72
CA PHE A 48 -11.15 20.42 1.27
C PHE A 48 -10.28 21.66 1.47
N ARG A 49 -10.18 22.10 2.71
CA ARG A 49 -9.52 23.36 3.10
C ARG A 49 -8.04 23.43 2.73
N SER A 50 -7.35 22.28 2.61
CA SER A 50 -5.94 22.23 2.25
C SER A 50 -5.62 20.98 1.42
N LYS A 51 -4.49 21.05 0.72
CA LYS A 51 -3.94 19.90 -0.04
C LYS A 51 -3.62 18.73 0.91
N ASP A 52 -3.17 19.01 2.12
CA ASP A 52 -2.82 17.99 3.11
C ASP A 52 -4.06 17.20 3.55
N LEU A 53 -5.14 17.88 3.88
CA LEU A 53 -6.41 17.23 4.24
C LEU A 53 -7.00 16.42 3.09
N LEU A 54 -6.94 16.95 1.87
CA LEU A 54 -7.40 16.23 0.69
C LEU A 54 -6.55 14.98 0.43
N PHE A 55 -5.22 15.10 0.57
CA PHE A 55 -4.30 13.97 0.40
C PHE A 55 -4.54 12.89 1.47
N GLU A 56 -4.69 13.29 2.74
CA GLU A 56 -5.01 12.38 3.83
C GLU A 56 -6.33 11.64 3.58
N GLN A 57 -7.36 12.34 3.11
CA GLN A 57 -8.65 11.71 2.79
C GLN A 57 -8.51 10.69 1.66
N VAL A 58 -7.83 11.04 0.55
CA VAL A 58 -7.56 10.11 -0.57
C VAL A 58 -6.79 8.88 -0.08
N PHE A 59 -5.78 9.08 0.77
CA PHE A 59 -5.01 7.99 1.35
C PHE A 59 -5.90 7.03 2.14
N PHE A 60 -6.69 7.55 3.08
CA PHE A 60 -7.54 6.70 3.92
C PHE A 60 -8.65 5.99 3.13
N GLU A 61 -9.19 6.61 2.06
CA GLU A 61 -10.12 5.93 1.15
C GLU A 61 -9.47 4.72 0.46
N GLU A 62 -8.20 4.81 0.05
CA GLU A 62 -7.50 3.68 -0.56
C GLU A 62 -7.11 2.62 0.49
N VAL A 63 -6.68 3.03 1.66
CA VAL A 63 -6.36 2.10 2.76
C VAL A 63 -7.60 1.32 3.21
N LYS A 64 -8.77 1.96 3.29
CA LYS A 64 -10.04 1.28 3.60
C LYS A 64 -10.39 0.16 2.61
N LYS A 65 -9.99 0.29 1.35
CA LYS A 65 -10.17 -0.75 0.34
C LYS A 65 -9.17 -1.89 0.50
N PHE A 66 -7.92 -1.55 0.82
CA PHE A 66 -6.82 -2.50 0.93
C PHE A 66 -6.81 -3.25 2.28
N SER A 67 -7.11 -2.57 3.40
CA SER A 67 -7.04 -3.16 4.74
C SER A 67 -7.81 -4.48 4.88
N PRO A 68 -9.07 -4.62 4.41
CA PRO A 68 -9.79 -5.89 4.46
C PRO A 68 -9.13 -7.00 3.62
N ILE A 69 -8.52 -6.66 2.48
CA ILE A 69 -7.85 -7.63 1.61
C ILE A 69 -6.62 -8.21 2.33
N LEU A 70 -5.80 -7.34 2.93
CA LEU A 70 -4.63 -7.77 3.69
C LEU A 70 -5.03 -8.59 4.94
N LYS A 71 -6.03 -8.13 5.70
CA LYS A 71 -6.55 -8.86 6.85
C LYS A 71 -7.03 -10.26 6.45
N ASN A 72 -7.80 -10.35 5.37
CA ASN A 72 -8.28 -11.63 4.85
C ASN A 72 -7.13 -12.54 4.42
N ALA A 73 -6.13 -12.01 3.69
CA ALA A 73 -4.96 -12.80 3.26
C ALA A 73 -4.19 -13.40 4.47
N ILE A 74 -4.11 -12.68 5.59
CA ILE A 74 -3.47 -13.16 6.82
C ILE A 74 -4.38 -14.16 7.58
N ALA A 75 -5.69 -13.89 7.64
CA ALA A 75 -6.64 -14.68 8.42
C ALA A 75 -7.01 -16.03 7.78
N GLN A 76 -6.89 -16.18 6.45
CA GLN A 76 -7.24 -17.39 5.72
C GLN A 76 -6.59 -18.66 6.32
N GLU A 77 -7.37 -19.73 6.43
CA GLU A 77 -6.90 -21.07 6.84
C GLU A 77 -6.36 -21.83 5.62
N VAL A 78 -5.20 -21.42 5.15
CA VAL A 78 -4.47 -22.03 4.03
C VAL A 78 -3.05 -22.36 4.47
N ASP A 79 -2.34 -23.20 3.71
CA ASP A 79 -0.93 -23.48 3.96
C ASP A 79 -0.08 -22.20 3.90
N LEU A 80 1.10 -22.26 4.52
CA LEU A 80 1.97 -21.09 4.64
C LEU A 80 2.41 -20.53 3.28
N TYR A 81 2.69 -21.40 2.30
CA TYR A 81 3.15 -20.95 0.98
C TYR A 81 2.06 -20.20 0.22
N GLN A 82 0.82 -20.69 0.29
CA GLN A 82 -0.33 -19.99 -0.28
C GLN A 82 -0.58 -18.65 0.44
N LYS A 83 -0.43 -18.63 1.76
CA LYS A 83 -0.55 -17.39 2.54
C LYS A 83 0.51 -16.35 2.16
N ILE A 84 1.77 -16.76 1.98
CA ILE A 84 2.86 -15.89 1.48
C ILE A 84 2.50 -15.31 0.11
N ASN A 85 2.02 -16.16 -0.82
CA ASN A 85 1.57 -15.69 -2.14
C ASN A 85 0.47 -14.63 -2.01
N ASN A 86 -0.59 -14.93 -1.26
CA ASN A 86 -1.75 -14.04 -1.11
C ASN A 86 -1.38 -12.68 -0.48
N ILE A 87 -0.51 -12.67 0.53
CA ILE A 87 -0.05 -11.44 1.19
C ILE A 87 0.80 -10.59 0.24
N CYS A 88 1.79 -11.21 -0.44
CA CYS A 88 2.68 -10.51 -1.36
C CYS A 88 1.92 -9.94 -2.55
N GLU A 89 1.02 -10.73 -3.15
CA GLU A 89 0.17 -10.31 -4.26
C GLU A 89 -0.70 -9.10 -3.86
N ALA A 90 -1.45 -9.21 -2.76
CA ALA A 90 -2.31 -8.14 -2.26
C ALA A 90 -1.53 -6.83 -2.05
N TYR A 91 -0.35 -6.93 -1.44
CA TYR A 91 0.47 -5.76 -1.14
C TYR A 91 1.04 -5.10 -2.40
N ILE A 92 1.61 -5.91 -3.31
CA ILE A 92 2.25 -5.41 -4.54
C ILE A 92 1.20 -4.80 -5.47
N LEU A 93 0.02 -5.43 -5.64
CA LEU A 93 -1.07 -4.89 -6.45
C LEU A 93 -1.54 -3.54 -5.91
N MET A 94 -1.76 -3.44 -4.59
CA MET A 94 -2.13 -2.17 -3.95
C MET A 94 -1.08 -1.08 -4.23
N ALA A 95 0.21 -1.41 -4.12
CA ALA A 95 1.27 -0.43 -4.32
C ALA A 95 1.46 -0.05 -5.81
N ILE A 96 1.14 -0.92 -6.76
CA ILE A 96 1.09 -0.60 -8.19
C ILE A 96 -0.05 0.38 -8.48
N GLU A 97 -1.24 0.11 -7.94
CA GLU A 97 -2.42 0.95 -8.14
C GLU A 97 -2.32 2.31 -7.41
N ASN A 98 -1.62 2.33 -6.29
CA ASN A 98 -1.51 3.49 -5.40
C ASN A 98 -0.06 3.75 -4.99
N PRO A 99 0.83 4.14 -5.92
CA PRO A 99 2.28 4.23 -5.68
C PRO A 99 2.67 5.31 -4.64
N PHE A 100 1.76 6.22 -4.29
CA PHE A 100 1.96 7.21 -3.23
C PHE A 100 1.75 6.64 -1.81
N VAL A 101 1.00 5.53 -1.68
CA VAL A 101 0.65 4.96 -0.37
C VAL A 101 1.88 4.52 0.42
N PRO A 102 2.81 3.72 -0.10
CA PRO A 102 3.99 3.31 0.66
C PRO A 102 4.83 4.50 1.18
N VAL A 103 5.01 5.52 0.36
CA VAL A 103 5.77 6.74 0.73
C VAL A 103 5.07 7.51 1.84
N PHE A 104 3.75 7.68 1.73
CA PHE A 104 2.97 8.37 2.75
C PHE A 104 2.96 7.62 4.08
N VAL A 105 2.78 6.29 4.06
CA VAL A 105 2.82 5.45 5.26
C VAL A 105 4.12 5.66 6.04
N ILE A 106 5.26 5.59 5.38
CA ILE A 106 6.57 5.82 6.03
C ILE A 106 6.66 7.22 6.62
N GLY A 107 6.19 8.24 5.91
CA GLY A 107 6.18 9.61 6.39
C GLY A 107 5.34 9.81 7.66
N GLU A 108 4.16 9.21 7.72
CA GLU A 108 3.26 9.34 8.86
C GLU A 108 3.66 8.45 10.05
N LEU A 109 4.14 7.24 9.80
CA LEU A 109 4.68 6.36 10.85
C LEU A 109 5.82 6.98 11.63
N ASN A 110 6.66 7.82 10.97
CA ASN A 110 7.76 8.51 11.66
C ASN A 110 7.31 9.72 12.50
N LYS A 111 6.05 10.19 12.35
CA LYS A 111 5.53 11.31 13.12
C LYS A 111 4.77 10.87 14.37
N GLN A 112 3.74 10.06 14.21
CA GLN A 112 2.85 9.58 15.26
C GLN A 112 2.43 8.12 15.00
N PRO A 113 3.31 7.13 15.26
CA PRO A 113 3.11 5.75 14.83
C PRO A 113 1.81 5.14 15.37
N ASP A 114 1.54 5.26 16.68
CA ASP A 114 0.39 4.62 17.31
C ASP A 114 -0.94 5.15 16.77
N LEU A 115 -1.07 6.48 16.67
CA LEU A 115 -2.27 7.13 16.16
C LEU A 115 -2.49 6.81 14.68
N PHE A 116 -1.41 6.80 13.89
CA PHE A 116 -1.50 6.51 12.48
C PHE A 116 -1.90 5.06 12.21
N ILE A 117 -1.29 4.09 12.92
CA ILE A 117 -1.63 2.67 12.81
C ILE A 117 -3.10 2.44 13.20
N GLN A 118 -3.54 3.03 14.31
CA GLN A 118 -4.93 2.94 14.74
C GLN A 118 -5.90 3.47 13.68
N LYS A 119 -5.63 4.64 13.11
CA LYS A 119 -6.42 5.22 12.02
C LYS A 119 -6.40 4.37 10.74
N MET A 120 -5.22 3.85 10.37
CA MET A 120 -5.02 3.09 9.14
C MET A 120 -5.85 1.80 9.11
N PHE A 121 -6.02 1.16 10.25
CA PHE A 121 -6.76 -0.09 10.37
C PHE A 121 -8.11 0.04 11.08
N ASP A 122 -8.53 1.26 11.39
CA ASP A 122 -9.78 1.55 12.12
C ASP A 122 -9.87 0.79 13.45
N GLY A 123 -8.73 0.68 14.15
CA GLY A 123 -8.57 -0.04 15.41
C GLY A 123 -8.55 -1.58 15.29
N ASP A 124 -8.80 -2.12 14.09
CA ASP A 124 -8.83 -3.56 13.84
C ASP A 124 -7.62 -3.99 13.00
N LEU A 125 -6.51 -4.26 13.68
CA LEU A 125 -5.22 -4.62 13.09
C LEU A 125 -5.27 -6.00 12.39
N PRO A 126 -4.47 -6.22 11.32
CA PRO A 126 -4.22 -7.56 10.81
C PRO A 126 -3.64 -8.47 11.89
N ASP A 127 -4.07 -9.72 11.93
CA ASP A 127 -3.63 -10.70 12.94
C ASP A 127 -2.22 -11.24 12.65
N PHE A 128 -1.22 -10.36 12.77
CA PHE A 128 0.19 -10.76 12.65
C PHE A 128 0.61 -11.80 13.70
N PRO A 129 0.10 -11.79 14.95
CA PRO A 129 0.33 -12.88 15.89
C PRO A 129 -0.07 -14.25 15.37
N LYS A 130 -1.23 -14.38 14.71
CA LYS A 130 -1.69 -15.63 14.07
C LYS A 130 -0.74 -16.09 12.97
N LEU A 131 -0.30 -15.16 12.11
CA LEU A 131 0.69 -15.46 11.07
C LEU A 131 2.02 -15.93 11.69
N ALA A 132 2.49 -15.25 12.70
CA ALA A 132 3.73 -15.62 13.40
C ALA A 132 3.62 -17.00 14.06
N PHE A 133 2.46 -17.32 14.64
CA PHE A 133 2.19 -18.63 15.22
C PHE A 133 2.20 -19.74 14.16
N GLN A 134 1.57 -19.54 13.00
CA GLN A 134 1.60 -20.50 11.90
C GLN A 134 3.04 -20.75 11.42
N ILE A 135 3.85 -19.69 11.21
CA ILE A 135 5.25 -19.83 10.81
C ILE A 135 6.02 -20.68 11.85
N LYS A 136 5.82 -20.40 13.13
CA LYS A 136 6.45 -21.16 14.21
C LYS A 136 6.09 -22.64 14.17
N GLN A 137 4.81 -22.97 13.97
CA GLN A 137 4.34 -24.34 13.83
C GLN A 137 4.99 -25.07 12.65
N GLU A 138 5.13 -24.40 11.48
CA GLU A 138 5.77 -24.98 10.31
C GLU A 138 7.26 -25.27 10.54
N VAL A 139 7.96 -24.41 11.28
CA VAL A 139 9.36 -24.64 11.71
C VAL A 139 9.44 -25.84 12.67
N GLU A 140 8.59 -25.87 13.70
CA GLU A 140 8.58 -26.94 14.72
C GLU A 140 8.20 -28.31 14.12
N ALA A 141 7.33 -28.32 13.11
CA ALA A 141 6.96 -29.54 12.36
C ALA A 141 8.03 -29.99 11.35
N GLY A 142 9.08 -29.17 11.14
CA GLY A 142 10.12 -29.48 10.15
C GLY A 142 9.64 -29.36 8.69
N ASN A 143 8.59 -28.60 8.43
CA ASN A 143 8.05 -28.36 7.08
C ASN A 143 8.80 -27.26 6.31
N ILE A 144 9.46 -26.36 7.06
CA ILE A 144 10.30 -25.30 6.53
C ILE A 144 11.62 -25.19 7.29
N LYS A 145 12.64 -24.58 6.67
CA LYS A 145 13.91 -24.29 7.32
C LYS A 145 13.73 -23.42 8.55
N PRO A 146 14.59 -23.57 9.58
CA PRO A 146 14.54 -22.74 10.77
C PRO A 146 14.64 -21.24 10.44
N ILE A 147 13.62 -20.48 10.83
CA ILE A 147 13.56 -19.02 10.70
C ILE A 147 12.72 -18.45 11.85
N LEU A 148 13.12 -17.28 12.36
CA LEU A 148 12.26 -16.55 13.29
C LEU A 148 11.07 -15.96 12.54
N PRO A 149 9.82 -16.11 13.03
CA PRO A 149 8.63 -15.57 12.36
C PRO A 149 8.74 -14.08 12.03
N GLN A 150 9.32 -13.28 12.94
CA GLN A 150 9.52 -11.86 12.75
C GLN A 150 10.43 -11.56 11.55
N HIS A 151 11.50 -12.33 11.36
CA HIS A 151 12.38 -12.17 10.20
C HIS A 151 11.67 -12.49 8.88
N LEU A 152 10.88 -13.57 8.84
CA LEU A 152 10.12 -13.91 7.63
C LEU A 152 9.11 -12.82 7.29
N ILE A 153 8.35 -12.31 8.27
CA ILE A 153 7.38 -11.23 8.07
C ILE A 153 8.08 -9.94 7.61
N MET A 154 9.20 -9.54 8.25
CA MET A 154 9.97 -8.37 7.83
C MET A 154 10.52 -8.51 6.42
N ASN A 155 11.05 -9.69 6.05
CA ASN A 155 11.53 -9.95 4.69
C ASN A 155 10.41 -9.82 3.65
N MET A 156 9.24 -10.42 3.92
CA MET A 156 8.07 -10.29 3.05
C MET A 156 7.68 -8.83 2.83
N MET A 157 7.52 -8.07 3.91
CA MET A 157 7.13 -6.66 3.82
C MET A 157 8.19 -5.81 3.12
N SER A 158 9.46 -5.98 3.47
CA SER A 158 10.56 -5.24 2.85
C SER A 158 10.63 -5.47 1.35
N MET A 159 10.53 -6.73 0.91
CA MET A 159 10.60 -7.06 -0.51
C MET A 159 9.39 -6.55 -1.30
N CYS A 160 8.21 -6.46 -0.68
CA CYS A 160 7.01 -5.88 -1.31
C CYS A 160 7.07 -4.35 -1.39
N VAL A 161 7.56 -3.68 -0.34
CA VAL A 161 7.47 -2.22 -0.18
C VAL A 161 8.64 -1.46 -0.78
N PHE A 162 9.87 -1.94 -0.53
CA PHE A 162 11.11 -1.21 -0.80
C PHE A 162 11.23 -0.66 -2.24
N PRO A 163 10.89 -1.41 -3.31
CA PRO A 163 11.01 -0.88 -4.66
C PRO A 163 10.15 0.36 -4.92
N PHE A 164 8.98 0.46 -4.30
CA PHE A 164 8.12 1.63 -4.45
C PHE A 164 8.66 2.85 -3.71
N LEU A 165 9.28 2.66 -2.53
CA LEU A 165 9.95 3.73 -1.78
C LEU A 165 11.17 4.25 -2.53
N MET A 166 11.94 3.34 -3.11
CA MET A 166 13.20 3.65 -3.79
C MET A 166 13.05 3.81 -5.32
N LYS A 167 11.81 3.97 -5.81
CA LYS A 167 11.54 4.15 -7.25
C LYS A 167 12.44 5.19 -7.93
N PRO A 168 12.68 6.39 -7.35
CA PRO A 168 13.58 7.37 -7.96
C PRO A 168 15.02 6.85 -8.14
N MET A 169 15.51 6.07 -7.17
CA MET A 169 16.85 5.47 -7.25
C MET A 169 16.95 4.47 -8.40
N PHE A 170 15.94 3.63 -8.59
CA PHE A 170 15.91 2.68 -9.70
C PHE A 170 15.85 3.39 -11.05
N ILE A 171 14.98 4.41 -11.18
CA ILE A 171 14.82 5.15 -12.44
C ILE A 171 16.07 5.97 -12.77
N VAL A 172 16.60 6.75 -11.83
CA VAL A 172 17.72 7.65 -12.06
C VAL A 172 19.07 6.93 -11.90
N GLY A 173 19.26 6.20 -10.79
CA GLY A 173 20.53 5.57 -10.46
C GLY A 173 20.86 4.34 -11.31
N MET A 174 19.85 3.53 -11.62
CA MET A 174 20.01 2.33 -12.47
C MET A 174 19.60 2.57 -13.94
N GLN A 175 19.17 3.79 -14.30
CA GLN A 175 18.73 4.18 -15.64
C GLN A 175 17.62 3.29 -16.21
N ILE A 176 16.75 2.80 -15.33
CA ILE A 176 15.56 2.02 -15.70
C ILE A 176 14.47 3.01 -16.11
N ASP A 177 13.89 2.86 -17.29
CA ASP A 177 12.77 3.70 -17.70
C ASP A 177 11.49 3.32 -16.91
N LYS A 178 10.48 4.21 -16.99
CA LYS A 178 9.23 4.04 -16.20
C LYS A 178 8.44 2.82 -16.62
N GLU A 179 8.48 2.45 -17.89
CA GLU A 179 7.75 1.30 -18.43
C GLU A 179 8.37 0.00 -17.93
N LEU A 180 9.69 -0.11 -18.04
CA LEU A 180 10.43 -1.27 -17.51
C LEU A 180 10.24 -1.39 -15.99
N PHE A 181 10.28 -0.28 -15.24
CA PHE A 181 10.01 -0.31 -13.81
C PHE A 181 8.61 -0.88 -13.50
N ASN A 182 7.57 -0.41 -14.20
CA ASN A 182 6.20 -0.91 -14.01
C ASN A 182 6.09 -2.40 -14.36
N ASN A 183 6.71 -2.85 -15.44
CA ASN A 183 6.76 -4.26 -15.83
C ASN A 183 7.47 -5.12 -14.77
N LEU A 184 8.57 -4.63 -14.20
CA LEU A 184 9.26 -5.31 -13.11
C LEU A 184 8.36 -5.43 -11.87
N MET A 185 7.58 -4.41 -11.52
CA MET A 185 6.65 -4.48 -10.39
C MET A 185 5.55 -5.53 -10.61
N LEU A 186 5.03 -5.64 -11.83
CA LEU A 186 4.07 -6.71 -12.17
C LEU A 186 4.70 -8.12 -12.06
N GLN A 187 5.94 -8.29 -12.51
CA GLN A 187 6.65 -9.56 -12.36
C GLN A 187 6.88 -9.92 -10.89
N ARG A 188 7.13 -8.93 -10.01
CA ARG A 188 7.36 -9.14 -8.59
C ARG A 188 6.19 -9.80 -7.86
N ILE A 189 4.98 -9.73 -8.39
CA ILE A 189 3.80 -10.45 -7.85
C ILE A 189 4.11 -11.96 -7.73
N LYS A 190 4.89 -12.51 -8.66
CA LYS A 190 5.30 -13.92 -8.68
C LYS A 190 6.72 -14.13 -8.12
N GLU A 191 7.64 -13.24 -8.45
CA GLU A 191 9.05 -13.39 -8.09
C GLU A 191 9.29 -13.22 -6.58
N VAL A 192 8.59 -12.31 -5.91
CA VAL A 192 8.78 -12.09 -4.46
C VAL A 192 8.34 -13.29 -3.65
N PRO A 193 7.09 -13.80 -3.77
CA PRO A 193 6.70 -14.97 -3.00
C PRO A 193 7.51 -16.20 -3.37
N LYS A 194 7.85 -16.39 -4.65
CA LYS A 194 8.71 -17.48 -5.07
C LYS A 194 10.08 -17.44 -4.37
N PHE A 195 10.76 -16.28 -4.36
CA PHE A 195 12.05 -16.11 -3.70
C PHE A 195 11.96 -16.41 -2.20
N ILE A 196 10.92 -15.92 -1.54
CA ILE A 196 10.69 -16.14 -0.11
C ILE A 196 10.46 -17.64 0.17
N ILE A 197 9.59 -18.29 -0.60
CA ILE A 197 9.29 -19.71 -0.45
C ILE A 197 10.55 -20.56 -0.70
N ASP A 198 11.29 -20.30 -1.77
CA ASP A 198 12.53 -21.01 -2.08
C ASP A 198 13.60 -20.84 -0.98
N SER A 199 13.61 -19.70 -0.26
CA SER A 199 14.53 -19.45 0.86
C SER A 199 14.25 -20.31 2.08
N ILE A 200 12.98 -20.65 2.34
CA ILE A 200 12.53 -21.40 3.52
C ILE A 200 12.19 -22.88 3.22
N LYS A 201 12.03 -23.22 1.96
CA LYS A 201 11.72 -24.61 1.54
C LYS A 201 12.87 -25.55 1.88
N ILE A 202 12.56 -26.72 2.40
CA ILE A 202 13.48 -27.82 2.68
C ILE A 202 13.89 -28.53 1.38
#